data_390c0669803bfa974e9d3eb8097e1bb2
#
_entry.id   390c0669803bfa974e9d3eb8097e1bb2
#
_cell.length_a   1.000
_cell.length_b   1.000
_cell.length_c   1.000
_cell.angle_alpha   90.00
_cell.angle_beta   90.00
_cell.angle_gamma   90.00
#
_symmetry.space_group_name_H-M   'P 1'
#
loop_
_entity.id
_entity.type
_entity.pdbx_description
1 polymer ?
#
loop_
_entity_poly.entity_id
_entity_poly.type
_entity_poly.pdbx_seq_one_letter_code
_entity_poly.pdbx_strand_id
1 'polypeptide(L)'
;KTKIKIERAGFFEKDKVKFPDASVLTRDKNEKVLISHDGVLMTCNQAFFYEDRNFIEAFGDVVLNQGDTLNLTANYLEYNGESKLVFAKGNVILDEPESNLYTESLFFDRSKQEAFYTKKGKLIRNLTDTIFSQAGTFYVEKKKYKFEKDVDLRTPKYNIYSDILNYYTETGKSFFYGPTDIITDDSKIFCEIGYY
;
A
#
# COMPACT_ATOMS: atom_id res chain seq x y z
N LYS A 1 -13.77 8.02 -20.23
CA LYS A 1 -12.88 8.11 -19.04
C LYS A 1 -13.65 8.82 -17.93
N THR A 2 -13.69 8.20 -16.76
CA THR A 2 -14.30 8.80 -15.57
C THR A 2 -13.43 9.95 -15.05
N LYS A 3 -14.05 10.96 -14.48
CA LYS A 3 -13.36 12.08 -13.81
C LYS A 3 -13.35 11.87 -12.31
N ILE A 4 -12.28 12.33 -11.65
CA ILE A 4 -12.23 12.45 -10.20
C ILE A 4 -13.33 13.43 -9.77
N LYS A 5 -14.07 13.06 -8.73
CA LYS A 5 -15.16 13.87 -8.16
C LYS A 5 -14.81 14.31 -6.75
N ILE A 6 -15.03 15.57 -6.49
CA ILE A 6 -14.97 16.13 -5.12
C ILE A 6 -16.37 15.94 -4.53
N GLU A 7 -16.50 15.05 -3.57
CA GLU A 7 -17.78 14.78 -2.89
C GLU A 7 -18.02 15.76 -1.74
N ARG A 8 -16.93 16.17 -1.05
CA ARG A 8 -16.99 17.12 0.06
C ARG A 8 -15.66 17.80 0.31
N ALA A 9 -15.72 19.09 0.62
CA ALA A 9 -14.62 19.86 1.19
C ALA A 9 -15.20 20.91 2.14
N GLY A 10 -14.51 21.21 3.22
CA GLY A 10 -14.88 22.30 4.13
C GLY A 10 -14.63 23.67 3.50
N PHE A 11 -13.48 23.79 2.83
CA PHE A 11 -13.09 24.98 2.09
C PHE A 11 -12.59 24.60 0.69
N PHE A 12 -12.93 25.45 -0.28
CA PHE A 12 -12.50 25.32 -1.66
C PHE A 12 -11.89 26.68 -2.11
N GLU A 13 -10.61 26.68 -2.45
CA GLU A 13 -9.89 27.86 -2.92
C GLU A 13 -9.42 27.64 -4.37
N LYS A 14 -9.74 28.58 -5.26
CA LYS A 14 -9.27 28.62 -6.64
C LYS A 14 -8.60 29.96 -6.90
N ASP A 15 -7.32 30.06 -6.63
CA ASP A 15 -6.50 31.25 -6.84
C ASP A 15 -5.48 30.98 -7.95
N LYS A 16 -5.75 31.54 -9.14
CA LYS A 16 -4.90 31.35 -10.32
C LYS A 16 -3.52 32.02 -10.23
N VAL A 17 -3.33 32.94 -9.28
CA VAL A 17 -2.03 33.60 -9.05
C VAL A 17 -1.17 32.72 -8.11
N LYS A 18 -1.80 32.24 -7.04
CA LYS A 18 -1.12 31.43 -6.01
C LYS A 18 -1.00 29.97 -6.37
N PHE A 19 -2.05 29.43 -7.04
CA PHE A 19 -2.16 28.02 -7.46
C PHE A 19 -2.67 27.97 -8.91
N PRO A 20 -1.80 28.25 -9.92
CA PRO A 20 -2.25 28.47 -11.31
C PRO A 20 -2.98 27.28 -11.91
N ASP A 21 -2.60 26.05 -11.54
CA ASP A 21 -3.11 24.81 -12.14
C ASP A 21 -3.95 23.97 -11.18
N ALA A 22 -4.12 24.38 -9.92
CA ALA A 22 -4.78 23.59 -8.91
C ALA A 22 -5.91 24.36 -8.20
N SER A 23 -6.90 23.59 -7.74
CA SER A 23 -7.84 24.00 -6.72
C SER A 23 -7.43 23.39 -5.38
N VAL A 24 -7.44 24.17 -4.32
CA VAL A 24 -7.09 23.71 -2.97
C VAL A 24 -8.35 23.36 -2.21
N LEU A 25 -8.40 22.15 -1.72
CA LEU A 25 -9.47 21.59 -0.89
C LEU A 25 -8.94 21.44 0.52
N THR A 26 -9.66 21.93 1.52
CA THR A 26 -9.26 21.77 2.92
C THR A 26 -10.43 21.27 3.74
N ARG A 27 -10.15 20.43 4.71
CA ARG A 27 -11.15 19.95 5.69
C ARG A 27 -11.74 21.09 6.51
N ASP A 28 -12.93 20.90 7.06
CA ASP A 28 -13.40 21.70 8.16
C ASP A 28 -13.03 21.08 9.53
N LYS A 29 -13.63 21.59 10.61
CA LYS A 29 -13.35 21.12 11.97
C LYS A 29 -13.84 19.68 12.22
N ASN A 30 -14.90 19.25 11.54
CA ASN A 30 -15.62 18.02 11.82
C ASN A 30 -15.35 16.92 10.79
N GLU A 31 -15.14 17.32 9.53
CA GLU A 31 -15.12 16.38 8.41
C GLU A 31 -13.91 16.61 7.49
N LYS A 32 -13.31 15.48 7.07
CA LYS A 32 -12.21 15.48 6.09
C LYS A 32 -12.72 15.78 4.68
N VAL A 33 -11.83 16.20 3.81
CA VAL A 33 -12.06 16.22 2.36
C VAL A 33 -12.41 14.79 1.92
N LEU A 34 -13.45 14.65 1.10
CA LEU A 34 -13.88 13.37 0.52
C LEU A 34 -13.88 13.46 -1.00
N ILE A 35 -13.23 12.52 -1.62
CA ILE A 35 -13.01 12.43 -3.06
C ILE A 35 -13.39 11.03 -3.51
N SER A 36 -14.01 10.92 -4.68
CA SER A 36 -14.34 9.62 -5.28
C SER A 36 -13.83 9.52 -6.72
N HIS A 37 -13.47 8.31 -7.12
CA HIS A 37 -13.15 7.99 -8.51
C HIS A 37 -13.22 6.48 -8.75
N ASP A 38 -14.08 6.06 -9.67
CA ASP A 38 -14.12 4.69 -10.21
C ASP A 38 -14.06 3.60 -9.11
N GLY A 39 -14.99 3.70 -8.14
CA GLY A 39 -15.12 2.76 -7.03
C GLY A 39 -14.12 2.94 -5.88
N VAL A 40 -13.31 4.00 -5.92
CA VAL A 40 -12.42 4.37 -4.80
C VAL A 40 -12.97 5.57 -4.08
N LEU A 41 -12.85 5.56 -2.76
CA LEU A 41 -13.03 6.72 -1.87
C LEU A 41 -11.70 7.11 -1.27
N MET A 42 -11.42 8.42 -1.24
CA MET A 42 -10.24 8.97 -0.59
C MET A 42 -10.64 10.07 0.37
N THR A 43 -10.09 10.05 1.58
CA THR A 43 -10.22 11.13 2.56
C THR A 43 -8.85 11.68 2.95
N CYS A 44 -8.79 13.00 3.23
CA CYS A 44 -7.55 13.65 3.67
C CYS A 44 -7.85 14.97 4.40
N ASN A 45 -6.82 15.58 4.98
CA ASN A 45 -6.95 16.89 5.60
C ASN A 45 -6.93 18.04 4.57
N GLN A 46 -6.10 17.90 3.53
CA GLN A 46 -5.98 18.86 2.45
C GLN A 46 -5.68 18.14 1.13
N ALA A 47 -6.15 18.68 0.01
CA ALA A 47 -5.80 18.19 -1.32
C ALA A 47 -5.60 19.34 -2.32
N PHE A 48 -4.71 19.12 -3.28
CA PHE A 48 -4.57 19.93 -4.48
C PHE A 48 -5.16 19.13 -5.65
N PHE A 49 -6.22 19.67 -6.24
CA PHE A 49 -6.91 19.06 -7.36
C PHE A 49 -6.56 19.77 -8.67
N TYR A 50 -5.95 19.02 -9.59
CA TYR A 50 -5.56 19.46 -10.93
C TYR A 50 -6.57 18.92 -11.94
N GLU A 51 -7.64 19.66 -12.16
CA GLU A 51 -8.81 19.22 -12.95
C GLU A 51 -8.45 18.80 -14.37
N ASP A 52 -7.63 19.61 -15.05
CA ASP A 52 -7.23 19.36 -16.45
C ASP A 52 -6.41 18.08 -16.63
N ARG A 53 -5.64 17.70 -15.59
CA ARG A 53 -4.81 16.50 -15.56
C ARG A 53 -5.52 15.29 -14.92
N ASN A 54 -6.73 15.48 -14.42
CA ASN A 54 -7.45 14.49 -13.63
C ASN A 54 -6.57 13.87 -12.52
N PHE A 55 -5.89 14.76 -11.76
CA PHE A 55 -4.84 14.40 -10.81
C PHE A 55 -5.05 15.06 -9.45
N ILE A 56 -4.69 14.36 -8.39
CA ILE A 56 -4.79 14.83 -7.01
C ILE A 56 -3.50 14.57 -6.25
N GLU A 57 -3.09 15.54 -5.43
CA GLU A 57 -2.15 15.39 -4.32
C GLU A 57 -2.92 15.57 -3.01
N ALA A 58 -2.86 14.58 -2.13
CA ALA A 58 -3.55 14.56 -0.85
C ALA A 58 -2.56 14.56 0.31
N PHE A 59 -2.86 15.30 1.36
CA PHE A 59 -1.99 15.54 2.50
C PHE A 59 -2.73 15.34 3.83
N GLY A 60 -2.03 14.74 4.78
CA GLY A 60 -2.43 14.59 6.17
C GLY A 60 -3.53 13.56 6.38
N ASP A 61 -3.23 12.50 7.12
CA ASP A 61 -4.12 11.39 7.46
C ASP A 61 -4.91 10.90 6.24
N VAL A 62 -4.20 10.67 5.15
CA VAL A 62 -4.81 10.22 3.90
C VAL A 62 -5.24 8.77 4.06
N VAL A 63 -6.48 8.49 3.66
CA VAL A 63 -7.02 7.13 3.57
C VAL A 63 -7.58 6.95 2.17
N LEU A 64 -7.14 5.91 1.47
CA LEU A 64 -7.70 5.46 0.20
C LEU A 64 -8.32 4.10 0.40
N ASN A 65 -9.62 4.00 0.13
CA ASN A 65 -10.39 2.77 0.29
C ASN A 65 -10.93 2.31 -1.07
N GLN A 66 -10.69 1.04 -1.40
CA GLN A 66 -11.21 0.38 -2.58
C GLN A 66 -12.18 -0.74 -2.15
N GLY A 67 -13.39 -0.35 -1.75
CA GLY A 67 -14.39 -1.28 -1.23
C GLY A 67 -13.86 -2.09 -0.04
N ASP A 68 -14.21 -3.38 0.01
CA ASP A 68 -13.76 -4.28 1.08
C ASP A 68 -12.40 -4.95 0.78
N THR A 69 -11.76 -4.58 -0.33
CA THR A 69 -10.58 -5.31 -0.83
C THR A 69 -9.26 -4.69 -0.42
N LEU A 70 -9.22 -3.37 -0.19
CA LEU A 70 -7.97 -2.69 0.07
C LEU A 70 -8.21 -1.38 0.82
N ASN A 71 -7.49 -1.20 1.92
CA ASN A 71 -7.43 0.03 2.67
C ASN A 71 -5.97 0.49 2.78
N LEU A 72 -5.67 1.68 2.25
CA LEU A 72 -4.33 2.27 2.22
C LEU A 72 -4.33 3.57 3.01
N THR A 73 -3.44 3.68 3.99
CA THR A 73 -3.23 4.92 4.77
C THR A 73 -1.83 5.48 4.55
N ALA A 74 -1.69 6.81 4.55
CA ALA A 74 -0.41 7.49 4.38
C ALA A 74 -0.47 8.95 4.87
N ASN A 75 0.69 9.59 5.02
CA ASN A 75 0.75 11.03 5.26
C ASN A 75 0.55 11.85 3.98
N TYR A 76 0.96 11.30 2.84
CA TYR A 76 0.88 11.91 1.52
C TYR A 76 0.47 10.87 0.48
N LEU A 77 -0.34 11.29 -0.50
CA LEU A 77 -0.74 10.44 -1.61
C LEU A 77 -0.96 11.25 -2.88
N GLU A 78 -0.41 10.76 -3.99
CA GLU A 78 -0.72 11.18 -5.35
C GLU A 78 -1.65 10.17 -6.02
N TYR A 79 -2.64 10.66 -6.74
CA TYR A 79 -3.52 9.83 -7.54
C TYR A 79 -3.77 10.42 -8.93
N ASN A 80 -3.46 9.64 -9.94
CA ASN A 80 -3.77 9.97 -11.32
C ASN A 80 -5.02 9.21 -11.78
N GLY A 81 -6.13 9.91 -12.04
CA GLY A 81 -7.40 9.30 -12.42
C GLY A 81 -7.41 8.74 -13.85
N GLU A 82 -6.47 9.15 -14.72
CA GLU A 82 -6.39 8.60 -16.09
C GLU A 82 -5.65 7.27 -16.14
N SER A 83 -4.46 7.22 -15.53
CA SER A 83 -3.63 6.02 -15.45
C SER A 83 -4.03 5.08 -14.32
N LYS A 84 -4.81 5.57 -13.36
CA LYS A 84 -5.21 4.88 -12.11
C LYS A 84 -4.01 4.50 -11.23
N LEU A 85 -2.91 5.24 -11.37
CA LEU A 85 -1.73 5.06 -10.55
C LEU A 85 -1.84 5.86 -9.25
N VAL A 86 -1.46 5.22 -8.15
CA VAL A 86 -1.33 5.78 -6.81
C VAL A 86 0.14 5.75 -6.41
N PHE A 87 0.61 6.83 -5.80
CA PHE A 87 1.86 6.84 -5.03
C PHE A 87 1.56 7.32 -3.62
N ALA A 88 1.92 6.53 -2.62
CA ALA A 88 1.74 6.86 -1.21
C ALA A 88 3.10 6.97 -0.51
N LYS A 89 3.23 7.91 0.43
CA LYS A 89 4.47 8.17 1.16
C LYS A 89 4.20 8.62 2.60
N GLY A 90 5.12 8.20 3.48
CA GLY A 90 5.12 8.54 4.91
C GLY A 90 4.14 7.70 5.71
N ASN A 91 4.67 6.82 6.56
CA ASN A 91 3.90 5.91 7.40
C ASN A 91 2.82 5.13 6.62
N VAL A 92 3.21 4.59 5.47
CA VAL A 92 2.27 3.86 4.61
C VAL A 92 1.89 2.53 5.24
N ILE A 93 0.58 2.29 5.34
CA ILE A 93 0.01 1.01 5.78
C ILE A 93 -0.97 0.54 4.72
N LEU A 94 -0.74 -0.67 4.20
CA LEU A 94 -1.70 -1.39 3.39
C LEU A 94 -2.36 -2.43 4.29
N ASP A 95 -3.65 -2.24 4.55
CA ASP A 95 -4.41 -3.00 5.53
C ASP A 95 -5.31 -4.02 4.83
N GLU A 96 -5.19 -5.27 5.23
CA GLU A 96 -6.01 -6.40 4.82
C GLU A 96 -6.54 -7.14 6.07
N PRO A 97 -7.58 -7.97 5.96
CA PRO A 97 -8.22 -8.60 7.11
C PRO A 97 -7.29 -9.38 8.03
N GLU A 98 -6.25 -10.01 7.51
CA GLU A 98 -5.34 -10.87 8.27
C GLU A 98 -3.88 -10.42 8.24
N SER A 99 -3.58 -9.32 7.54
CA SER A 99 -2.21 -8.83 7.40
C SER A 99 -2.12 -7.32 7.18
N ASN A 100 -1.09 -6.71 7.74
CA ASN A 100 -0.78 -5.30 7.57
C ASN A 100 0.63 -5.15 7.02
N LEU A 101 0.75 -4.51 5.85
CA LEU A 101 2.04 -4.14 5.27
C LEU A 101 2.39 -2.70 5.66
N TYR A 102 3.56 -2.51 6.25
CA TYR A 102 4.13 -1.22 6.63
C TYR A 102 5.33 -0.90 5.74
N THR A 103 5.38 0.30 5.18
CA THR A 103 6.52 0.79 4.39
C THR A 103 6.57 2.32 4.39
N GLU A 104 7.69 2.91 3.98
CA GLU A 104 7.82 4.36 3.84
C GLU A 104 7.15 4.89 2.57
N SER A 105 7.15 4.07 1.49
CA SER A 105 6.50 4.44 0.23
C SER A 105 5.97 3.23 -0.52
N LEU A 106 4.83 3.42 -1.18
CA LEU A 106 4.13 2.38 -1.93
C LEU A 106 3.61 2.94 -3.25
N PHE A 107 3.75 2.17 -4.32
CA PHE A 107 3.07 2.39 -5.59
C PHE A 107 1.92 1.39 -5.71
N PHE A 108 0.78 1.83 -6.23
CA PHE A 108 -0.35 0.97 -6.51
C PHE A 108 -0.90 1.24 -7.91
N ASP A 109 -0.75 0.26 -8.80
CA ASP A 109 -1.36 0.26 -10.13
C ASP A 109 -2.75 -0.40 -10.02
N ARG A 110 -3.79 0.43 -9.95
CA ARG A 110 -5.18 -0.05 -9.84
C ARG A 110 -5.66 -0.76 -11.10
N SER A 111 -5.07 -0.48 -12.26
CA SER A 111 -5.43 -1.15 -13.51
C SER A 111 -4.94 -2.59 -13.54
N LYS A 112 -3.81 -2.87 -12.91
CA LYS A 112 -3.23 -4.20 -12.77
C LYS A 112 -3.55 -4.88 -11.45
N GLN A 113 -4.14 -4.13 -10.51
CA GLN A 113 -4.35 -4.58 -9.13
C GLN A 113 -3.04 -5.07 -8.47
N GLU A 114 -1.98 -4.27 -8.62
CA GLU A 114 -0.64 -4.55 -8.11
C GLU A 114 -0.12 -3.38 -7.26
N ALA A 115 0.20 -3.64 -6.00
CA ALA A 115 0.87 -2.70 -5.11
C ALA A 115 2.30 -3.14 -4.85
N PHE A 116 3.28 -2.23 -4.90
CA PHE A 116 4.68 -2.59 -4.69
C PHE A 116 5.48 -1.49 -3.97
N TYR A 117 6.50 -1.93 -3.25
CA TYR A 117 7.50 -1.08 -2.60
C TYR A 117 8.90 -1.55 -2.99
N THR A 118 9.85 -0.60 -2.97
CA THR A 118 11.24 -0.84 -3.39
C THR A 118 12.27 -0.53 -2.30
N LYS A 119 11.79 -0.06 -1.13
CA LYS A 119 12.64 0.32 0.01
C LYS A 119 12.01 -0.16 1.29
N LYS A 120 12.48 -1.29 1.78
CA LYS A 120 12.08 -1.90 3.06
C LYS A 120 10.57 -1.95 3.32
N GLY A 121 10.07 -3.13 3.52
CA GLY A 121 8.72 -3.38 3.96
C GLY A 121 8.70 -4.37 5.12
N LYS A 122 7.65 -4.26 5.92
CA LYS A 122 7.36 -5.14 7.04
C LYS A 122 5.90 -5.58 6.93
N LEU A 123 5.65 -6.86 6.72
CA LEU A 123 4.32 -7.44 6.82
C LEU A 123 4.15 -8.10 8.20
N ILE A 124 3.07 -7.79 8.90
CA ILE A 124 2.63 -8.52 10.09
C ILE A 124 1.38 -9.31 9.70
N ARG A 125 1.37 -10.61 9.96
CA ARG A 125 0.21 -11.47 9.75
C ARG A 125 -0.17 -12.21 11.03
N ASN A 126 -1.45 -12.46 11.23
CA ASN A 126 -1.97 -13.22 12.38
C ASN A 126 -1.41 -12.75 13.73
N LEU A 127 -1.02 -11.48 13.83
CA LEU A 127 -0.42 -10.83 15.02
C LEU A 127 0.91 -11.45 15.52
N THR A 128 1.39 -12.52 14.92
CA THR A 128 2.55 -13.29 15.40
C THR A 128 3.69 -13.34 14.40
N ASP A 129 3.37 -13.51 13.13
CA ASP A 129 4.38 -13.69 12.09
C ASP A 129 4.74 -12.36 11.45
N THR A 130 6.02 -12.14 11.29
CA THR A 130 6.53 -10.90 10.68
C THR A 130 7.46 -11.23 9.53
N ILE A 131 7.23 -10.59 8.38
CA ILE A 131 8.08 -10.72 7.19
C ILE A 131 8.72 -9.36 6.89
N PHE A 132 10.04 -9.32 6.82
CA PHE A 132 10.81 -8.17 6.36
C PHE A 132 11.40 -8.45 4.98
N SER A 133 11.52 -7.42 4.14
CA SER A 133 12.24 -7.49 2.86
C SER A 133 12.61 -6.11 2.36
N GLN A 134 13.57 -6.03 1.41
CA GLN A 134 13.94 -4.75 0.79
C GLN A 134 12.97 -4.34 -0.31
N ALA A 135 12.28 -5.29 -0.95
CA ALA A 135 11.27 -5.04 -1.97
C ALA A 135 10.14 -6.05 -1.87
N GLY A 136 8.95 -5.68 -2.32
CA GLY A 136 7.83 -6.59 -2.38
C GLY A 136 6.72 -6.09 -3.28
N THR A 137 5.93 -7.03 -3.77
CA THR A 137 4.75 -6.79 -4.60
C THR A 137 3.56 -7.56 -4.05
N PHE A 138 2.44 -6.88 -3.88
CA PHE A 138 1.16 -7.47 -3.57
C PHE A 138 0.28 -7.52 -4.81
N TYR A 139 -0.10 -8.72 -5.23
CA TYR A 139 -1.04 -9.01 -6.30
C TYR A 139 -2.44 -9.18 -5.70
N VAL A 140 -3.24 -8.12 -5.73
CA VAL A 140 -4.52 -8.02 -5.02
C VAL A 140 -5.49 -9.13 -5.45
N GLU A 141 -5.69 -9.32 -6.76
CA GLU A 141 -6.60 -10.35 -7.29
C GLU A 141 -6.13 -11.79 -6.99
N LYS A 142 -4.82 -12.00 -6.93
CA LYS A 142 -4.21 -13.31 -6.64
C LYS A 142 -4.07 -13.56 -5.14
N LYS A 143 -4.37 -12.56 -4.32
CA LYS A 143 -4.16 -12.57 -2.86
C LYS A 143 -2.79 -13.13 -2.48
N LYS A 144 -1.76 -12.58 -3.14
CA LYS A 144 -0.39 -13.07 -3.06
C LYS A 144 0.59 -11.94 -2.88
N TYR A 145 1.45 -12.05 -1.88
CA TYR A 145 2.67 -11.26 -1.76
C TYR A 145 3.86 -11.98 -2.38
N LYS A 146 4.73 -11.23 -3.05
CA LYS A 146 6.08 -11.64 -3.42
C LYS A 146 7.05 -10.72 -2.71
N PHE A 147 7.85 -11.26 -1.81
CA PHE A 147 8.93 -10.55 -1.11
C PHE A 147 10.26 -10.91 -1.76
N GLU A 148 11.13 -9.90 -1.90
CA GLU A 148 12.42 -10.03 -2.61
C GLU A 148 13.50 -9.25 -1.88
N LYS A 149 14.71 -9.79 -1.93
CA LYS A 149 15.93 -9.24 -1.35
C LYS A 149 15.91 -9.19 0.18
N ASP A 150 16.79 -9.96 0.77
CA ASP A 150 16.96 -10.05 2.24
C ASP A 150 15.62 -10.36 2.95
N VAL A 151 14.92 -11.39 2.50
CA VAL A 151 13.66 -11.79 3.12
C VAL A 151 13.94 -12.47 4.46
N ASP A 152 13.33 -11.95 5.52
CA ASP A 152 13.44 -12.44 6.90
C ASP A 152 12.01 -12.67 7.43
N LEU A 153 11.59 -13.94 7.45
CA LEU A 153 10.32 -14.37 8.06
C LEU A 153 10.58 -14.85 9.48
N ARG A 154 9.93 -14.23 10.43
CA ARG A 154 9.99 -14.56 11.87
C ARG A 154 8.66 -15.05 12.35
N THR A 155 8.65 -16.24 12.96
CA THR A 155 7.50 -16.82 13.63
C THR A 155 7.88 -17.23 15.06
N PRO A 156 6.93 -17.59 15.94
CA PRO A 156 7.24 -18.09 17.27
C PRO A 156 8.07 -19.40 17.31
N LYS A 157 8.12 -20.14 16.19
CA LYS A 157 8.74 -21.47 16.15
C LYS A 157 10.01 -21.54 15.32
N TYR A 158 10.19 -20.63 14.35
CA TYR A 158 11.33 -20.65 13.44
C TYR A 158 11.52 -19.30 12.76
N ASN A 159 12.73 -19.05 12.29
CA ASN A 159 13.06 -17.94 11.40
C ASN A 159 13.49 -18.50 10.03
N ILE A 160 13.10 -17.82 8.96
CA ILE A 160 13.48 -18.17 7.59
C ILE A 160 14.15 -16.96 6.92
N TYR A 161 15.36 -17.18 6.40
CA TYR A 161 16.08 -16.20 5.59
C TYR A 161 16.15 -16.70 4.16
N SER A 162 15.69 -15.92 3.19
CA SER A 162 15.59 -16.33 1.79
C SER A 162 15.75 -15.15 0.84
N ASP A 163 16.10 -15.41 -0.42
CA ASP A 163 16.14 -14.37 -1.45
C ASP A 163 14.74 -13.95 -1.89
N ILE A 164 13.83 -14.93 -2.04
CA ILE A 164 12.47 -14.72 -2.51
C ILE A 164 11.50 -15.56 -1.68
N LEU A 165 10.40 -14.91 -1.25
CA LEU A 165 9.29 -15.58 -0.59
C LEU A 165 7.98 -15.16 -1.25
N ASN A 166 7.18 -16.13 -1.69
CA ASN A 166 5.80 -15.95 -2.09
C ASN A 166 4.88 -16.37 -0.95
N TYR A 167 4.00 -15.48 -0.51
CA TYR A 167 3.00 -15.73 0.52
C TYR A 167 1.59 -15.59 -0.05
N TYR A 168 0.75 -16.59 0.14
CA TYR A 168 -0.65 -16.59 -0.30
C TYR A 168 -1.57 -16.34 0.90
N THR A 169 -2.25 -15.19 0.92
CA THR A 169 -3.02 -14.73 2.08
C THR A 169 -4.23 -15.63 2.38
N GLU A 170 -4.92 -16.15 1.36
CA GLU A 170 -6.08 -17.04 1.55
C GLU A 170 -5.74 -18.39 2.18
N THR A 171 -4.57 -18.95 1.86
CA THR A 171 -4.20 -20.30 2.29
C THR A 171 -3.17 -20.31 3.41
N GLY A 172 -2.55 -19.17 3.68
CA GLY A 172 -1.45 -19.02 4.61
C GLY A 172 -0.15 -19.67 4.14
N LYS A 173 -0.10 -20.24 2.92
CA LYS A 173 1.06 -20.96 2.40
C LYS A 173 2.17 -20.02 1.98
N SER A 174 3.40 -20.38 2.28
CA SER A 174 4.62 -19.69 1.87
C SER A 174 5.51 -20.61 1.05
N PHE A 175 6.06 -20.07 -0.04
CA PHE A 175 7.02 -20.75 -0.90
C PHE A 175 8.29 -19.91 -1.01
N PHE A 176 9.45 -20.52 -0.76
CA PHE A 176 10.75 -19.85 -0.83
C PHE A 176 11.55 -20.32 -2.03
N TYR A 177 12.34 -19.41 -2.60
CA TYR A 177 13.17 -19.65 -3.76
C TYR A 177 14.53 -18.98 -3.57
N GLY A 178 15.58 -19.71 -3.98
CA GLY A 178 16.97 -19.34 -3.77
C GLY A 178 17.50 -19.84 -2.44
N PRO A 179 18.76 -19.52 -2.14
CA PRO A 179 19.40 -19.92 -0.88
C PRO A 179 18.53 -19.58 0.32
N THR A 180 18.14 -20.59 1.09
CA THR A 180 17.21 -20.43 2.20
C THR A 180 17.71 -21.14 3.43
N ASP A 181 17.86 -20.39 4.52
CA ASP A 181 18.16 -20.89 5.85
C ASP A 181 16.87 -20.93 6.69
N ILE A 182 16.54 -22.08 7.25
CA ILE A 182 15.46 -22.25 8.23
C ILE A 182 16.09 -22.57 9.58
N ILE A 183 15.84 -21.72 10.56
CA ILE A 183 16.43 -21.81 11.90
C ILE A 183 15.32 -22.04 12.92
N THR A 184 15.43 -23.12 13.68
CA THR A 184 14.62 -23.42 14.86
C THR A 184 15.50 -23.38 16.11
N ASP A 185 14.92 -23.62 17.29
CA ASP A 185 15.69 -23.67 18.55
C ASP A 185 16.75 -24.79 18.53
N ASP A 186 16.45 -25.93 17.84
CA ASP A 186 17.28 -27.14 17.88
C ASP A 186 17.98 -27.46 16.56
N SER A 187 17.67 -26.76 15.46
CA SER A 187 18.20 -27.13 14.14
C SER A 187 18.35 -25.95 13.18
N LYS A 188 19.24 -26.16 12.22
CA LYS A 188 19.39 -25.30 11.05
C LYS A 188 19.30 -26.16 9.79
N ILE A 189 18.39 -25.80 8.89
CA ILE A 189 18.16 -26.47 7.61
C ILE A 189 18.51 -25.49 6.50
N PHE A 190 19.27 -25.95 5.53
CA PHE A 190 19.53 -25.22 4.29
C PHE A 190 18.81 -25.90 3.13
N CYS A 191 18.17 -25.11 2.28
CA CYS A 191 17.54 -25.56 1.04
C CYS A 191 17.55 -24.44 -0.01
N GLU A 192 17.32 -24.80 -1.28
CA GLU A 192 17.20 -23.83 -2.38
C GLU A 192 15.74 -23.55 -2.76
N ILE A 193 14.86 -24.50 -2.47
CA ILE A 193 13.40 -24.38 -2.69
C ILE A 193 12.68 -25.08 -1.55
N GLY A 194 11.68 -24.43 -1.02
CA GLY A 194 10.85 -24.99 0.03
C GLY A 194 9.45 -24.38 0.08
N TYR A 195 8.58 -24.99 0.89
CA TYR A 195 7.26 -24.44 1.17
C TYR A 195 6.87 -24.73 2.63
N TYR A 196 6.00 -23.88 3.13
CA TYR A 196 5.45 -23.97 4.48
C TYR A 196 3.96 -23.62 4.46
#